data_2e3c0ebca5ee01865fb10d3ca3739558
#
_entry.id   2e3c0ebca5ee01865fb10d3ca3739558
#
_cell.length_a   1.000
_cell.length_b   1.000
_cell.length_c   1.000
_cell.angle_alpha   90.00
_cell.angle_beta   90.00
_cell.angle_gamma   90.00
#
_symmetry.space_group_name_H-M   'P 1'
#
loop_
_entity.id
_entity.type
_entity.pdbx_description
1 polymer ?
#
loop_
_entity_poly.entity_id
_entity_poly.type
_entity_poly.pdbx_seq_one_letter_code
_entity_poly.pdbx_strand_id
1 'polypeptide(L)'
;MASLLENLIDVLDRENVQYEKLIVLAESKTPVIVAGDIENLGKITEDEQEIVGIIQGMEKQRDKFLADIANVVNREVETLKLIDLIQMLDKMPDQQQKLEGIQKRLRATIDKLREVNDKNQMLLAERLDMVDFNLNMIRAMKSAPQTANYSRDAYTNGQSLGIFHGGFDAKQ
;
A
#
# COMPACT_ATOMS: atom_id res chain seq x y z
N MET A 1 -13.17 -32.59 -18.54
CA MET A 1 -13.81 -31.71 -17.56
C MET A 1 -13.21 -31.88 -16.15
N ALA A 2 -13.31 -33.05 -15.52
CA ALA A 2 -12.79 -33.24 -14.15
C ALA A 2 -11.31 -32.84 -13.99
N SER A 3 -10.43 -33.28 -14.88
CA SER A 3 -9.00 -32.93 -14.85
C SER A 3 -8.73 -31.41 -15.03
N LEU A 4 -9.52 -30.71 -15.84
CA LEU A 4 -9.39 -29.24 -16.00
C LEU A 4 -9.83 -28.51 -14.73
N LEU A 5 -10.88 -28.99 -14.07
CA LEU A 5 -11.34 -28.42 -12.77
C LEU A 5 -10.31 -28.67 -11.68
N GLU A 6 -9.71 -29.85 -11.64
CA GLU A 6 -8.64 -30.17 -10.68
C GLU A 6 -7.42 -29.25 -10.89
N ASN A 7 -7.00 -29.04 -12.14
CA ASN A 7 -5.92 -28.11 -12.47
C ASN A 7 -6.26 -26.66 -12.09
N LEU A 8 -7.50 -26.23 -12.31
CA LEU A 8 -7.97 -24.91 -11.91
C LEU A 8 -7.93 -24.75 -10.37
N ILE A 9 -8.42 -25.73 -9.64
CA ILE A 9 -8.40 -25.75 -8.17
C ILE A 9 -6.96 -25.70 -7.67
N ASP A 10 -6.05 -26.48 -8.25
CA ASP A 10 -4.63 -26.51 -7.86
C ASP A 10 -3.98 -25.14 -8.08
N VAL A 11 -4.18 -24.50 -9.22
CA VAL A 11 -3.58 -23.18 -9.48
C VAL A 11 -4.14 -22.12 -8.55
N LEU A 12 -5.44 -22.14 -8.24
CA LEU A 12 -6.06 -21.20 -7.29
C LEU A 12 -5.53 -21.41 -5.86
N ASP A 13 -5.32 -22.66 -5.44
CA ASP A 13 -4.74 -22.96 -4.12
C ASP A 13 -3.29 -22.46 -4.02
N ARG A 14 -2.51 -22.64 -5.07
CA ARG A 14 -1.14 -22.13 -5.15
C ARG A 14 -1.09 -20.59 -5.21
N GLU A 15 -2.03 -19.94 -5.91
CA GLU A 15 -2.18 -18.48 -5.87
C GLU A 15 -2.45 -18.01 -4.43
N ASN A 16 -3.37 -18.67 -3.72
CA ASN A 16 -3.68 -18.31 -2.32
C ASN A 16 -2.43 -18.36 -1.43
N VAL A 17 -1.59 -19.39 -1.57
CA VAL A 17 -0.33 -19.50 -0.83
C VAL A 17 0.61 -18.32 -1.13
N GLN A 18 0.68 -17.85 -2.37
CA GLN A 18 1.52 -16.69 -2.71
C GLN A 18 0.94 -15.40 -2.13
N TYR A 19 -0.38 -15.20 -2.14
CA TYR A 19 -1.01 -14.06 -1.50
C TYR A 19 -0.81 -14.05 0.02
N GLU A 20 -0.82 -15.23 0.67
CA GLU A 20 -0.48 -15.34 2.11
C GLU A 20 0.96 -14.90 2.39
N LYS A 21 1.91 -15.24 1.52
CA LYS A 21 3.29 -14.73 1.62
C LYS A 21 3.37 -13.21 1.46
N LEU A 22 2.60 -12.65 0.53
CA LEU A 22 2.51 -11.19 0.38
C LEU A 22 1.96 -10.51 1.63
N ILE A 23 0.98 -11.12 2.32
CA ILE A 23 0.47 -10.58 3.60
C ILE A 23 1.60 -10.51 4.63
N VAL A 24 2.40 -11.57 4.76
CA VAL A 24 3.53 -11.60 5.71
C VAL A 24 4.54 -10.48 5.41
N LEU A 25 4.88 -10.28 4.14
CA LEU A 25 5.76 -9.19 3.71
C LEU A 25 5.13 -7.81 3.97
N ALA A 26 3.85 -7.64 3.62
CA ALA A 26 3.14 -6.38 3.85
C ALA A 26 3.02 -6.05 5.35
N GLU A 27 2.78 -7.03 6.21
CA GLU A 27 2.76 -6.86 7.67
C GLU A 27 4.16 -6.49 8.20
N SER A 28 5.24 -7.11 7.67
CA SER A 28 6.61 -6.77 8.04
C SER A 28 7.03 -5.36 7.60
N LYS A 29 6.43 -4.85 6.55
CA LYS A 29 6.64 -3.49 6.02
C LYS A 29 6.15 -2.40 6.96
N THR A 30 5.06 -2.66 7.69
CA THR A 30 4.44 -1.68 8.59
C THR A 30 5.43 -1.06 9.59
N PRO A 31 6.15 -1.83 10.43
CA PRO A 31 7.12 -1.25 11.37
C PRO A 31 8.31 -0.59 10.68
N VAL A 32 8.71 -1.08 9.51
CA VAL A 32 9.81 -0.52 8.70
C VAL A 32 9.45 0.88 8.19
N ILE A 33 8.21 1.07 7.72
CA ILE A 33 7.69 2.39 7.31
C ILE A 33 7.68 3.34 8.51
N VAL A 34 7.15 2.90 9.65
CA VAL A 34 7.09 3.71 10.88
C VAL A 34 8.49 4.12 11.34
N ALA A 35 9.46 3.24 11.25
CA ALA A 35 10.86 3.53 11.59
C ALA A 35 11.54 4.46 10.57
N GLY A 36 11.05 4.52 9.33
CA GLY A 36 11.69 5.24 8.22
C GLY A 36 12.96 4.53 7.73
N ASP A 37 13.00 3.20 7.85
CA ASP A 37 14.11 2.36 7.42
C ASP A 37 14.01 2.06 5.91
N ILE A 38 14.57 2.96 5.11
CA ILE A 38 14.49 2.91 3.64
C ILE A 38 15.19 1.67 3.08
N GLU A 39 16.28 1.24 3.70
CA GLU A 39 17.04 0.08 3.21
C GLU A 39 16.23 -1.21 3.34
N ASN A 40 15.66 -1.48 4.50
CA ASN A 40 14.83 -2.66 4.72
C ASN A 40 13.50 -2.57 3.97
N LEU A 41 12.94 -1.36 3.80
CA LEU A 41 11.76 -1.14 2.96
C LEU A 41 12.04 -1.53 1.50
N GLY A 42 13.20 -1.18 0.97
CA GLY A 42 13.65 -1.56 -0.36
C GLY A 42 13.72 -3.09 -0.53
N LYS A 43 14.37 -3.79 0.42
CA LYS A 43 14.48 -5.26 0.39
C LYS A 43 13.12 -5.96 0.41
N ILE A 44 12.21 -5.54 1.31
CA ILE A 44 10.87 -6.11 1.37
C ILE A 44 10.11 -5.87 0.05
N THR A 45 10.29 -4.69 -0.56
CA THR A 45 9.63 -4.38 -1.83
C THR A 45 10.17 -5.24 -2.98
N GLU A 46 11.46 -5.56 -3.00
CA GLU A 46 12.05 -6.49 -3.97
C GLU A 46 11.47 -7.91 -3.80
N ASP A 47 11.37 -8.40 -2.57
CA ASP A 47 10.75 -9.70 -2.26
C ASP A 47 9.26 -9.74 -2.68
N GLU A 48 8.51 -8.66 -2.43
CA GLU A 48 7.12 -8.54 -2.91
C GLU A 48 7.03 -8.60 -4.44
N GLN A 49 7.91 -7.92 -5.16
CA GLN A 49 7.92 -7.92 -6.62
C GLN A 49 8.19 -9.32 -7.20
N GLU A 50 9.05 -10.09 -6.57
CA GLU A 50 9.31 -11.48 -6.96
C GLU A 50 8.03 -12.32 -6.84
N ILE A 51 7.33 -12.24 -5.70
CA ILE A 51 6.07 -12.98 -5.48
C ILE A 51 4.98 -12.52 -6.45
N VAL A 52 4.86 -11.21 -6.70
CA VAL A 52 3.91 -10.67 -7.69
C VAL A 52 4.19 -11.25 -9.08
N GLY A 53 5.45 -11.37 -9.47
CA GLY A 53 5.83 -12.02 -10.73
C GLY A 53 5.37 -13.48 -10.82
N ILE A 54 5.49 -14.23 -9.72
CA ILE A 54 5.01 -15.61 -9.62
C ILE A 54 3.47 -15.65 -9.75
N ILE A 55 2.76 -14.77 -9.05
CA ILE A 55 1.29 -14.68 -9.11
C ILE A 55 0.83 -14.37 -10.55
N GLN A 56 1.45 -13.43 -11.24
CA GLN A 56 1.11 -13.11 -12.63
C GLN A 56 1.28 -14.33 -13.56
N GLY A 57 2.28 -15.18 -13.32
CA GLY A 57 2.44 -16.45 -14.02
C GLY A 57 1.30 -17.42 -13.75
N MET A 58 0.82 -17.50 -12.51
CA MET A 58 -0.31 -18.33 -12.12
C MET A 58 -1.64 -17.80 -12.65
N GLU A 59 -1.86 -16.48 -12.66
CA GLU A 59 -3.03 -15.85 -13.26
C GLU A 59 -3.18 -16.23 -14.75
N LYS A 60 -2.10 -16.20 -15.52
CA LYS A 60 -2.11 -16.66 -16.91
C LYS A 60 -2.48 -18.14 -17.05
N GLN A 61 -2.02 -18.99 -16.12
CA GLN A 61 -2.41 -20.41 -16.10
C GLN A 61 -3.90 -20.56 -15.76
N ARG A 62 -4.39 -19.83 -14.78
CA ARG A 62 -5.80 -19.81 -14.40
C ARG A 62 -6.69 -19.41 -15.56
N ASP A 63 -6.33 -18.31 -16.26
CA ASP A 63 -7.08 -17.82 -17.39
C ASP A 63 -7.11 -18.85 -18.53
N LYS A 64 -6.01 -19.55 -18.76
CA LYS A 64 -5.96 -20.65 -19.73
C LYS A 64 -6.91 -21.79 -19.33
N PHE A 65 -6.89 -22.24 -18.08
CA PHE A 65 -7.80 -23.30 -17.63
C PHE A 65 -9.26 -22.87 -17.70
N LEU A 66 -9.58 -21.62 -17.39
CA LEU A 66 -10.93 -21.06 -17.54
C LEU A 66 -11.35 -21.06 -19.02
N ALA A 67 -10.45 -20.67 -19.94
CA ALA A 67 -10.71 -20.70 -21.36
C ALA A 67 -10.96 -22.14 -21.86
N ASP A 68 -10.14 -23.10 -21.44
CA ASP A 68 -10.31 -24.51 -21.79
C ASP A 68 -11.64 -25.07 -21.26
N ILE A 69 -12.04 -24.70 -20.04
CA ILE A 69 -13.32 -25.08 -19.47
C ILE A 69 -14.48 -24.42 -20.23
N ALA A 70 -14.39 -23.12 -20.54
CA ALA A 70 -15.41 -22.40 -21.31
C ALA A 70 -15.67 -23.06 -22.67
N ASN A 71 -14.61 -23.47 -23.37
CA ASN A 71 -14.72 -24.21 -24.63
C ASN A 71 -15.45 -25.55 -24.44
N VAL A 72 -15.15 -26.30 -23.36
CA VAL A 72 -15.81 -27.59 -23.09
C VAL A 72 -17.30 -27.43 -22.76
N VAL A 73 -17.68 -26.34 -22.07
CA VAL A 73 -19.08 -26.06 -21.72
C VAL A 73 -19.83 -25.22 -22.75
N ASN A 74 -19.17 -24.90 -23.86
CA ASN A 74 -19.70 -24.12 -24.97
C ASN A 74 -20.21 -22.73 -24.55
N ARG A 75 -19.39 -22.03 -23.74
CA ARG A 75 -19.60 -20.66 -23.25
C ARG A 75 -18.52 -19.74 -23.75
N GLU A 76 -18.82 -18.46 -23.85
CA GLU A 76 -17.82 -17.45 -24.16
C GLU A 76 -16.86 -17.27 -22.96
N VAL A 77 -15.55 -17.26 -23.24
CA VAL A 77 -14.48 -17.16 -22.23
C VAL A 77 -14.61 -15.86 -21.41
N GLU A 78 -14.95 -14.76 -22.08
CA GLU A 78 -15.05 -13.43 -21.46
C GLU A 78 -16.20 -13.31 -20.45
N THR A 79 -17.21 -14.16 -20.55
CA THR A 79 -18.39 -14.13 -19.69
C THR A 79 -18.35 -15.15 -18.57
N LEU A 80 -17.44 -16.15 -18.63
CA LEU A 80 -17.37 -17.21 -17.62
C LEU A 80 -16.58 -16.75 -16.39
N LYS A 81 -17.31 -16.33 -15.36
CA LYS A 81 -16.72 -16.05 -14.05
C LYS A 81 -16.62 -17.33 -13.21
N LEU A 82 -15.72 -17.33 -12.24
CA LEU A 82 -15.55 -18.47 -11.32
C LEU A 82 -16.85 -18.79 -10.55
N ILE A 83 -17.65 -17.78 -10.23
CA ILE A 83 -18.97 -17.93 -9.59
C ILE A 83 -19.98 -18.66 -10.49
N ASP A 84 -19.97 -18.34 -11.80
CA ASP A 84 -20.85 -18.97 -12.77
C ASP A 84 -20.46 -20.45 -12.98
N LEU A 85 -19.14 -20.71 -12.99
CA LEU A 85 -18.62 -22.08 -13.04
C LEU A 85 -19.06 -22.91 -11.83
N ILE A 86 -19.00 -22.37 -10.63
CA ILE A 86 -19.45 -23.03 -9.39
C ILE A 86 -20.96 -23.40 -9.52
N GLN A 87 -21.78 -22.50 -10.03
CA GLN A 87 -23.22 -22.76 -10.25
C GLN A 87 -23.50 -23.84 -11.28
N MET A 88 -22.61 -24.00 -12.27
CA MET A 88 -22.75 -25.02 -13.31
C MET A 88 -22.36 -26.43 -12.85
N LEU A 89 -21.73 -26.54 -11.69
CA LEU A 89 -21.24 -27.82 -11.16
C LEU A 89 -22.25 -28.58 -10.29
N ASP A 90 -23.55 -28.31 -10.41
CA ASP A 90 -24.63 -28.99 -9.63
C ASP A 90 -24.54 -30.53 -9.68
N LYS A 91 -24.06 -31.08 -10.80
CA LYS A 91 -23.91 -32.52 -11.02
C LYS A 91 -22.59 -33.10 -10.49
N MET A 92 -21.71 -32.25 -9.96
CA MET A 92 -20.38 -32.58 -9.49
C MET A 92 -20.12 -31.94 -8.09
N PRO A 93 -20.86 -32.36 -7.06
CA PRO A 93 -20.89 -31.67 -5.79
C PRO A 93 -19.52 -31.59 -5.10
N ASP A 94 -18.67 -32.61 -5.25
CA ASP A 94 -17.33 -32.62 -4.64
C ASP A 94 -16.44 -31.53 -5.25
N GLN A 95 -16.44 -31.36 -6.59
CA GLN A 95 -15.69 -30.31 -7.27
C GLN A 95 -16.28 -28.93 -6.99
N GLN A 96 -17.60 -28.82 -6.96
CA GLN A 96 -18.30 -27.59 -6.60
C GLN A 96 -17.86 -27.10 -5.23
N GLN A 97 -17.89 -27.98 -4.21
CA GLN A 97 -17.53 -27.64 -2.84
C GLN A 97 -16.05 -27.24 -2.71
N LYS A 98 -15.14 -27.96 -3.41
CA LYS A 98 -13.72 -27.61 -3.43
C LYS A 98 -13.47 -26.24 -4.06
N LEU A 99 -14.08 -25.97 -5.21
CA LEU A 99 -13.93 -24.71 -5.94
C LEU A 99 -14.52 -23.54 -5.13
N GLU A 100 -15.67 -23.72 -4.52
CA GLU A 100 -16.27 -22.72 -3.62
C GLU A 100 -15.40 -22.44 -2.40
N GLY A 101 -14.83 -23.49 -1.80
CA GLY A 101 -13.95 -23.38 -0.66
C GLY A 101 -12.68 -22.58 -0.96
N ILE A 102 -12.02 -22.86 -2.08
CA ILE A 102 -10.82 -22.09 -2.47
C ILE A 102 -11.16 -20.66 -2.89
N GLN A 103 -12.27 -20.43 -3.58
CA GLN A 103 -12.72 -19.09 -3.92
C GLN A 103 -12.95 -18.23 -2.67
N LYS A 104 -13.62 -18.77 -1.65
CA LYS A 104 -13.84 -18.06 -0.38
C LYS A 104 -12.53 -17.76 0.34
N ARG A 105 -11.61 -18.72 0.39
CA ARG A 105 -10.28 -18.51 0.99
C ARG A 105 -9.50 -17.43 0.27
N LEU A 106 -9.38 -17.55 -1.05
CA LEU A 106 -8.65 -16.60 -1.88
C LEU A 106 -9.19 -15.18 -1.73
N ARG A 107 -10.52 -15.03 -1.72
CA ARG A 107 -11.17 -13.74 -1.51
C ARG A 107 -10.82 -13.14 -0.14
N ALA A 108 -10.91 -13.93 0.93
CA ALA A 108 -10.58 -13.49 2.28
C ALA A 108 -9.09 -13.08 2.39
N THR A 109 -8.19 -13.84 1.74
CA THR A 109 -6.75 -13.55 1.72
C THR A 109 -6.47 -12.24 0.98
N ILE A 110 -7.10 -12.02 -0.19
CA ILE A 110 -6.95 -10.77 -0.97
C ILE A 110 -7.52 -9.57 -0.20
N ASP A 111 -8.67 -9.71 0.45
CA ASP A 111 -9.28 -8.64 1.24
C ASP A 111 -8.36 -8.26 2.41
N LYS A 112 -7.77 -9.23 3.10
CA LYS A 112 -6.78 -8.99 4.15
C LYS A 112 -5.51 -8.30 3.62
N LEU A 113 -4.97 -8.76 2.49
CA LEU A 113 -3.81 -8.11 1.86
C LEU A 113 -4.09 -6.65 1.52
N ARG A 114 -5.27 -6.37 0.98
CA ARG A 114 -5.72 -5.00 0.66
C ARG A 114 -5.74 -4.13 1.91
N GLU A 115 -6.35 -4.62 3.01
CA GLU A 115 -6.40 -3.90 4.28
C GLU A 115 -5.00 -3.51 4.80
N VAL A 116 -4.05 -4.46 4.77
CA VAL A 116 -2.68 -4.21 5.22
C VAL A 116 -1.97 -3.21 4.30
N ASN A 117 -2.15 -3.34 2.98
CA ASN A 117 -1.55 -2.43 2.01
C ASN A 117 -2.10 -1.02 2.13
N ASP A 118 -3.42 -0.86 2.31
CA ASP A 118 -4.05 0.45 2.50
C ASP A 118 -3.49 1.15 3.75
N LYS A 119 -3.34 0.39 4.86
CA LYS A 119 -2.70 0.90 6.07
C LYS A 119 -1.25 1.33 5.83
N ASN A 120 -0.46 0.53 5.14
CA ASN A 120 0.92 0.85 4.81
C ASN A 120 1.02 2.09 3.91
N GLN A 121 0.10 2.23 2.96
CA GLN A 121 0.03 3.41 2.09
C GLN A 121 -0.27 4.69 2.87
N MET A 122 -1.20 4.65 3.83
CA MET A 122 -1.49 5.79 4.72
C MET A 122 -0.26 6.17 5.54
N LEU A 123 0.40 5.20 6.18
CA LEU A 123 1.60 5.43 6.98
C LEU A 123 2.75 6.01 6.13
N LEU A 124 2.92 5.54 4.91
CA LEU A 124 3.93 6.06 3.99
C LEU A 124 3.64 7.52 3.59
N ALA A 125 2.38 7.86 3.32
CA ALA A 125 1.97 9.23 3.03
C ALA A 125 2.26 10.17 4.21
N GLU A 126 1.91 9.78 5.43
CA GLU A 126 2.22 10.55 6.65
C GLU A 126 3.72 10.76 6.84
N ARG A 127 4.53 9.75 6.55
CA ARG A 127 6.00 9.87 6.62
C ARG A 127 6.57 10.81 5.57
N LEU A 128 6.04 10.80 4.37
CA LEU A 128 6.45 11.73 3.30
C LEU A 128 6.11 13.17 3.66
N ASP A 129 4.92 13.43 4.18
CA ASP A 129 4.51 14.75 4.66
C ASP A 129 5.44 15.26 5.76
N MET A 130 5.85 14.39 6.67
CA MET A 130 6.79 14.71 7.74
C MET A 130 8.19 15.06 7.21
N VAL A 131 8.66 14.33 6.19
CA VAL A 131 9.94 14.63 5.52
C VAL A 131 9.88 15.97 4.81
N ASP A 132 8.81 16.26 4.08
CA ASP A 132 8.62 17.52 3.38
C ASP A 132 8.54 18.70 4.35
N PHE A 133 7.86 18.55 5.47
CA PHE A 133 7.83 19.55 6.54
C PHE A 133 9.23 19.84 7.08
N ASN A 134 10.01 18.80 7.40
CA ASN A 134 11.37 18.95 7.90
C ASN A 134 12.30 19.62 6.88
N LEU A 135 12.19 19.27 5.61
CA LEU A 135 12.96 19.90 4.52
C LEU A 135 12.62 21.39 4.38
N ASN A 136 11.35 21.74 4.45
CA ASN A 136 10.90 23.14 4.37
C ASN A 136 11.40 23.95 5.58
N MET A 137 11.39 23.35 6.78
CA MET A 137 11.92 23.99 7.99
C MET A 137 13.44 24.25 7.85
N ILE A 138 14.21 23.26 7.39
CA ILE A 138 15.66 23.41 7.16
C ILE A 138 15.93 24.50 6.10
N ARG A 139 15.15 24.55 5.02
CA ARG A 139 15.28 25.59 4.00
C ARG A 139 14.98 26.98 4.57
N ALA A 140 13.92 27.13 5.38
CA ALA A 140 13.58 28.35 6.05
C ALA A 140 14.67 28.84 7.01
N MET A 141 15.27 27.92 7.79
CA MET A 141 16.38 28.22 8.68
C MET A 141 17.63 28.69 7.93
N LYS A 142 17.91 28.11 6.76
CA LYS A 142 19.05 28.53 5.91
C LYS A 142 18.81 29.84 5.19
N SER A 143 17.57 30.20 4.87
CA SER A 143 17.18 31.43 4.20
C SER A 143 16.87 32.58 5.16
N ALA A 144 16.79 32.33 6.48
CA ALA A 144 16.66 33.38 7.47
C ALA A 144 17.89 34.31 7.42
N PRO A 145 17.74 35.61 7.19
CA PRO A 145 18.87 36.52 7.19
C PRO A 145 19.55 36.48 8.56
N GLN A 146 20.88 36.43 8.57
CA GLN A 146 21.70 36.47 9.81
C GLN A 146 21.64 37.84 10.52
N THR A 147 20.53 38.56 10.43
CA THR A 147 20.32 39.89 10.98
C THR A 147 19.86 39.92 12.44
N ALA A 148 19.80 38.78 13.09
CA ALA A 148 19.69 38.74 14.55
C ALA A 148 21.08 38.56 15.18
N ASN A 149 22.09 39.30 14.72
CA ASN A 149 23.23 39.57 15.56
C ASN A 149 22.76 40.61 16.59
N TYR A 150 22.16 40.11 17.69
CA TYR A 150 22.12 40.86 18.91
C TYR A 150 23.57 40.95 19.37
N SER A 151 24.27 41.98 18.84
CA SER A 151 25.57 42.36 19.38
C SER A 151 25.33 42.70 20.85
N ARG A 152 26.04 42.01 21.70
CA ARG A 152 26.06 42.20 23.18
C ARG A 152 26.42 43.64 23.56
N ASP A 153 26.83 44.43 22.54
CA ASP A 153 27.24 45.83 22.68
C ASP A 153 26.09 46.83 22.67
N ALA A 154 24.83 46.39 22.40
CA ALA A 154 23.67 47.27 22.45
C ALA A 154 23.22 47.67 23.88
N TYR A 155 23.79 47.04 24.91
CA TYR A 155 23.44 47.29 26.30
C TYR A 155 24.43 48.21 27.04
N THR A 156 25.54 48.62 26.41
CA THR A 156 26.57 49.41 27.07
C THR A 156 26.57 50.90 26.73
N ASN A 157 25.81 51.38 25.77
CA ASN A 157 25.67 52.79 25.46
C ASN A 157 24.27 53.30 25.75
N GLY A 158 24.01 53.59 27.03
CA GLY A 158 22.76 54.20 27.53
C GLY A 158 22.62 55.66 27.16
N GLN A 159 23.11 56.14 26.03
CA GLN A 159 23.08 57.58 25.67
C GLN A 159 22.43 57.91 24.31
N SER A 160 21.61 57.04 23.75
CA SER A 160 20.97 57.37 22.47
C SER A 160 19.55 56.87 22.32
N LEU A 161 18.76 56.89 23.36
CA LEU A 161 17.32 56.82 23.22
C LEU A 161 16.74 58.18 23.65
N GLY A 162 16.68 59.09 22.68
CA GLY A 162 15.88 60.27 22.77
C GLY A 162 14.41 59.90 22.95
N ILE A 163 13.94 60.05 24.22
CA ILE A 163 12.53 59.86 24.56
C ILE A 163 11.82 61.10 23.99
N PHE A 164 11.26 60.97 22.80
CA PHE A 164 10.25 61.92 22.32
C PHE A 164 8.95 61.61 23.08
N HIS A 165 8.65 62.46 24.07
CA HIS A 165 7.33 62.57 24.64
C HIS A 165 6.39 63.16 23.59
N GLY A 166 5.69 62.31 22.86
CA GLY A 166 4.52 62.67 22.05
C GLY A 166 3.28 62.21 22.79
N GLY A 167 2.60 63.12 23.44
CA GLY A 167 1.38 62.86 24.17
C GLY A 167 0.28 62.36 23.25
N PHE A 168 -0.40 61.31 23.72
CA PHE A 168 -1.67 60.85 23.15
C PHE A 168 -2.75 61.85 23.59
N ASP A 169 -3.21 62.69 22.64
CA ASP A 169 -4.40 63.49 22.84
C ASP A 169 -5.63 62.67 22.42
N ALA A 170 -6.37 62.21 23.39
CA ALA A 170 -7.68 61.61 23.20
C ALA A 170 -8.72 62.74 23.13
N LYS A 171 -9.27 62.99 21.96
CA LYS A 171 -10.54 63.74 21.82
C LYS A 171 -11.37 63.20 20.68
N GLN A 172 -12.55 62.70 21.09
CA GLN A 172 -13.84 62.52 20.40
C GLN A 172 -13.89 61.44 19.33
#